data_4b1c6cc8ac0e0d54ccd25acd3b230728
#
_entry.id   4b1c6cc8ac0e0d54ccd25acd3b230728
#
_cell.length_a   1.000
_cell.length_b   1.000
_cell.length_c   1.000
_cell.angle_alpha   90.00
_cell.angle_beta   90.00
_cell.angle_gamma   90.00
#
_symmetry.space_group_name_H-M   'P 1'
#
loop_
_entity.id
_entity.type
_entity.pdbx_description
1 polymer ?
#
loop_
_entity_poly.entity_id
_entity_poly.type
_entity_poly.pdbx_seq_one_letter_code
_entity_poly.pdbx_strand_id
1 'polypeptide(L)'
;QHVDFVAIDFETATSDPNSACAVGLAFVVGLRVVATTHHLIQPPGNRYDQGNIHVHGIYPEDTEHAPDFLTVWQELHPLLAGKALIAHNARFDMSVIKASLAAYGDPYVRQYADFKYIDSIAMARDLVPGRKNLAACAQALAIPLTHHHNAECDAVACAQIAIACIQANHCLNLGEFCFSQPHIRIQEVADLALPVAPQPPSQRRKPRVSPAYRPPIRPKEIR
;
A
#
# COMPACT_ATOMS: atom_id res chain seq x y z
N GLN A 1 -11.06 20.72 15.87
CA GLN A 1 -11.79 20.64 14.59
C GLN A 1 -12.00 19.18 14.24
N HIS A 2 -13.20 18.81 13.82
CA HIS A 2 -13.51 17.45 13.41
C HIS A 2 -12.84 17.17 12.06
N VAL A 3 -12.00 16.14 11.95
CA VAL A 3 -11.39 15.70 10.69
C VAL A 3 -12.41 14.89 9.91
N ASP A 4 -12.66 15.25 8.65
CA ASP A 4 -13.68 14.63 7.80
C ASP A 4 -13.20 13.26 7.30
N PHE A 5 -11.95 13.21 6.86
CA PHE A 5 -11.25 11.99 6.45
C PHE A 5 -9.73 12.20 6.43
N VAL A 6 -8.99 11.13 6.31
CA VAL A 6 -7.52 11.17 6.14
C VAL A 6 -7.15 10.42 4.87
N ALA A 7 -6.43 11.06 3.98
CA ALA A 7 -5.79 10.36 2.88
C ALA A 7 -4.44 9.78 3.32
N ILE A 8 -4.15 8.58 2.85
CA ILE A 8 -2.94 7.82 3.23
C ILE A 8 -2.31 7.21 1.98
N ASP A 9 -0.99 7.16 2.00
CA ASP A 9 -0.18 6.51 0.97
C ASP A 9 1.06 5.88 1.60
N PHE A 10 1.42 4.67 1.15
CA PHE A 10 2.60 3.94 1.60
C PHE A 10 3.59 3.73 0.46
N GLU A 11 4.88 3.85 0.78
CA GLU A 11 5.95 3.28 -0.03
C GLU A 11 6.45 1.98 0.59
N THR A 12 6.74 0.98 -0.25
CA THR A 12 7.24 -0.32 0.17
C THR A 12 8.64 -0.59 -0.35
N ALA A 13 9.49 -1.15 0.48
CA ALA A 13 10.89 -1.45 0.15
C ALA A 13 11.03 -2.62 -0.83
N THR A 14 10.05 -3.53 -0.84
CA THR A 14 9.98 -4.72 -1.70
C THR A 14 8.55 -4.95 -2.19
N SER A 15 8.34 -6.00 -2.98
CA SER A 15 7.00 -6.44 -3.40
C SER A 15 6.17 -7.06 -2.26
N ASP A 16 6.76 -7.32 -1.09
CA ASP A 16 6.04 -7.82 0.08
C ASP A 16 5.26 -6.66 0.72
N PRO A 17 3.95 -6.76 0.93
CA PRO A 17 3.18 -5.72 1.61
C PRO A 17 3.66 -5.47 3.06
N ASN A 18 4.34 -6.41 3.71
CA ASN A 18 5.01 -6.20 5.01
C ASN A 18 6.38 -5.54 4.87
N SER A 19 6.56 -4.63 3.93
CA SER A 19 7.85 -3.95 3.74
C SER A 19 7.71 -2.43 3.65
N ALA A 20 6.75 -1.86 4.38
CA ALA A 20 6.58 -0.41 4.41
C ALA A 20 7.89 0.29 4.75
N CYS A 21 8.29 1.28 3.94
CA CYS A 21 9.48 2.12 4.18
C CYS A 21 9.15 3.61 4.34
N ALA A 22 7.95 4.02 3.96
CA ALA A 22 7.43 5.36 4.27
C ALA A 22 5.91 5.33 4.33
N VAL A 23 5.34 6.28 5.08
CA VAL A 23 3.91 6.57 5.09
C VAL A 23 3.69 8.09 5.07
N GLY A 24 2.76 8.52 4.24
CA GLY A 24 2.28 9.89 4.16
C GLY A 24 0.81 9.97 4.51
N LEU A 25 0.42 11.02 5.23
CA LEU A 25 -0.96 11.31 5.59
C LEU A 25 -1.31 12.74 5.20
N ALA A 26 -2.55 12.94 4.76
CA ALA A 26 -3.15 14.26 4.56
C ALA A 26 -4.51 14.33 5.27
N PHE A 27 -4.62 15.21 6.26
CA PHE A 27 -5.81 15.40 7.07
C PHE A 27 -6.71 16.44 6.41
N VAL A 28 -8.00 16.10 6.26
CA VAL A 28 -8.98 16.97 5.59
C VAL A 28 -10.05 17.43 6.56
N VAL A 29 -10.30 18.73 6.57
CA VAL A 29 -11.38 19.40 7.33
C VAL A 29 -12.06 20.40 6.43
N GLY A 30 -13.38 20.36 6.32
CA GLY A 30 -14.16 21.28 5.49
C GLY A 30 -13.72 21.28 4.02
N LEU A 31 -13.43 20.10 3.47
CA LEU A 31 -12.91 19.90 2.12
C LEU A 31 -11.60 20.67 1.84
N ARG A 32 -10.73 20.76 2.83
CA ARG A 32 -9.40 21.34 2.71
C ARG A 32 -8.37 20.46 3.42
N VAL A 33 -7.22 20.27 2.80
CA VAL A 33 -6.07 19.69 3.48
C VAL A 33 -5.55 20.69 4.51
N VAL A 34 -5.59 20.32 5.78
CA VAL A 34 -5.23 21.21 6.92
C VAL A 34 -3.91 20.84 7.57
N ALA A 35 -3.47 19.60 7.42
CA ALA A 35 -2.19 19.11 7.92
C ALA A 35 -1.73 17.91 7.11
N THR A 36 -0.42 17.69 7.09
CA THR A 36 0.21 16.52 6.51
C THR A 36 1.26 15.95 7.46
N THR A 37 1.57 14.68 7.31
CA THR A 37 2.72 14.06 8.00
C THR A 37 3.42 13.10 7.06
N HIS A 38 4.72 12.93 7.28
CA HIS A 38 5.55 11.94 6.60
C HIS A 38 6.42 11.22 7.63
N HIS A 39 6.45 9.89 7.57
CA HIS A 39 7.28 9.08 8.43
C HIS A 39 8.05 8.06 7.58
N LEU A 40 9.37 8.02 7.78
CA LEU A 40 10.18 6.89 7.33
C LEU A 40 9.98 5.72 8.28
N ILE A 41 9.99 4.52 7.74
CA ILE A 41 9.80 3.26 8.46
C ILE A 41 10.95 2.34 8.11
N GLN A 42 11.58 1.72 9.10
CA GLN A 42 12.55 0.66 8.82
C GLN A 42 11.79 -0.62 8.43
N PRO A 43 11.91 -1.09 7.17
CA PRO A 43 11.29 -2.34 6.76
C PRO A 43 12.00 -3.54 7.39
N PRO A 44 11.37 -4.72 7.46
CA PRO A 44 11.97 -5.92 8.02
C PRO A 44 13.34 -6.25 7.43
N GLY A 45 14.37 -6.29 8.31
CA GLY A 45 15.76 -6.52 7.92
C GLY A 45 16.37 -5.43 7.06
N ASN A 46 15.74 -4.27 6.97
CA ASN A 46 16.14 -3.12 6.14
C ASN A 46 16.49 -3.49 4.68
N ARG A 47 15.73 -4.43 4.10
CA ARG A 47 15.95 -4.97 2.76
C ARG A 47 15.10 -4.24 1.73
N TYR A 48 15.73 -3.95 0.59
CA TYR A 48 15.12 -3.23 -0.52
C TYR A 48 15.32 -3.96 -1.85
N ASP A 49 14.32 -3.92 -2.70
CA ASP A 49 14.42 -4.29 -4.11
C ASP A 49 14.78 -3.06 -4.95
N GLN A 50 15.72 -3.23 -5.88
CA GLN A 50 16.17 -2.13 -6.75
C GLN A 50 15.02 -1.48 -7.54
N GLY A 51 14.01 -2.27 -7.92
CA GLY A 51 12.82 -1.75 -8.61
C GLY A 51 12.03 -0.76 -7.75
N ASN A 52 11.87 -1.05 -6.46
CA ASN A 52 11.18 -0.18 -5.50
C ASN A 52 11.99 1.10 -5.24
N ILE A 53 13.31 0.98 -5.02
CA ILE A 53 14.20 2.14 -4.88
C ILE A 53 14.10 3.06 -6.11
N HIS A 54 14.08 2.48 -7.32
CA HIS A 54 13.97 3.27 -8.56
C HIS A 54 12.65 4.06 -8.62
N VAL A 55 11.59 3.57 -8.01
CA VAL A 55 10.27 4.21 -7.99
C VAL A 55 10.23 5.37 -6.99
N HIS A 56 10.56 5.13 -5.71
CA HIS A 56 10.36 6.12 -4.64
C HIS A 56 11.66 6.81 -4.18
N GLY A 57 12.82 6.31 -4.57
CA GLY A 57 14.11 6.96 -4.25
C GLY A 57 14.54 6.84 -2.79
N ILE A 58 13.90 5.97 -1.98
CA ILE A 58 14.29 5.70 -0.59
C ILE A 58 15.29 4.55 -0.58
N TYR A 59 16.43 4.74 0.08
CA TYR A 59 17.50 3.78 0.18
C TYR A 59 17.58 3.17 1.59
N PRO A 60 18.25 2.01 1.76
CA PRO A 60 18.44 1.40 3.07
C PRO A 60 19.06 2.35 4.10
N GLU A 61 19.95 3.23 3.66
CA GLU A 61 20.63 4.22 4.51
C GLU A 61 19.66 5.26 5.09
N ASP A 62 18.57 5.57 4.38
CA ASP A 62 17.56 6.53 4.82
C ASP A 62 16.71 5.98 5.97
N THR A 63 16.57 4.67 6.06
CA THR A 63 15.72 4.00 7.05
C THR A 63 16.46 3.14 8.07
N GLU A 64 17.79 3.13 8.04
CA GLU A 64 18.58 2.28 8.95
C GLU A 64 18.39 2.63 10.43
N HIS A 65 18.04 3.88 10.72
CA HIS A 65 17.74 4.39 12.07
C HIS A 65 16.26 4.79 12.25
N ALA A 66 15.41 4.53 11.25
CA ALA A 66 13.99 4.79 11.37
C ALA A 66 13.33 3.77 12.32
N PRO A 67 12.22 4.15 13.00
CA PRO A 67 11.45 3.21 13.78
C PRO A 67 10.80 2.14 12.90
N ASP A 68 10.48 1.00 13.49
CA ASP A 68 9.73 -0.04 12.80
C ASP A 68 8.26 0.34 12.57
N PHE A 69 7.56 -0.48 11.78
CA PHE A 69 6.15 -0.22 11.43
C PHE A 69 5.27 -0.09 12.67
N LEU A 70 5.41 -0.98 13.65
CA LEU A 70 4.52 -0.98 14.82
C LEU A 70 4.70 0.29 15.64
N THR A 71 5.93 0.74 15.83
CA THR A 71 6.25 1.97 16.56
C THR A 71 5.59 3.19 15.88
N VAL A 72 5.79 3.35 14.57
CA VAL A 72 5.15 4.44 13.80
C VAL A 72 3.63 4.33 13.84
N TRP A 73 3.10 3.12 13.66
CA TRP A 73 1.66 2.91 13.61
C TRP A 73 0.96 3.19 14.94
N GLN A 74 1.60 2.88 16.06
CA GLN A 74 1.09 3.21 17.40
C GLN A 74 1.02 4.73 17.66
N GLU A 75 1.93 5.51 17.06
CA GLU A 75 1.88 6.98 17.12
C GLU A 75 0.76 7.54 16.22
N LEU A 76 0.55 6.95 15.04
CA LEU A 76 -0.44 7.43 14.08
C LEU A 76 -1.86 6.97 14.40
N HIS A 77 -2.04 5.78 14.94
CA HIS A 77 -3.37 5.19 15.19
C HIS A 77 -4.33 6.10 15.95
N PRO A 78 -3.92 6.78 17.05
CA PRO A 78 -4.82 7.71 17.77
C PRO A 78 -5.27 8.89 16.92
N LEU A 79 -4.45 9.32 15.93
CA LEU A 79 -4.79 10.40 15.02
C LEU A 79 -5.80 9.96 13.96
N LEU A 80 -5.82 8.66 13.66
CA LEU A 80 -6.66 8.04 12.63
C LEU A 80 -7.94 7.42 13.19
N ALA A 81 -7.98 7.11 14.48
CA ALA A 81 -9.08 6.39 15.11
C ALA A 81 -10.45 7.06 14.84
N GLY A 82 -11.41 6.25 14.39
CA GLY A 82 -12.77 6.70 14.08
C GLY A 82 -12.91 7.51 12.78
N LYS A 83 -11.83 7.69 11.99
CA LYS A 83 -11.86 8.42 10.72
C LYS A 83 -11.89 7.45 9.54
N ALA A 84 -12.52 7.88 8.44
CA ALA A 84 -12.43 7.17 7.19
C ALA A 84 -11.04 7.42 6.57
N LEU A 85 -10.38 6.34 6.11
CA LEU A 85 -9.16 6.43 5.32
C LEU A 85 -9.52 6.46 3.83
N ILE A 86 -8.83 7.29 3.07
CA ILE A 86 -8.91 7.28 1.61
C ILE A 86 -7.51 7.04 1.06
N ALA A 87 -7.38 6.10 0.14
CA ALA A 87 -6.12 5.85 -0.55
C ALA A 87 -6.38 5.69 -2.06
N HIS A 88 -5.37 5.89 -2.87
CA HIS A 88 -5.47 5.72 -4.32
C HIS A 88 -5.01 4.33 -4.72
N ASN A 89 -5.92 3.47 -5.18
CA ASN A 89 -5.74 2.02 -5.22
C ASN A 89 -5.66 1.42 -3.81
N ALA A 90 -6.63 1.78 -2.99
CA ALA A 90 -6.65 1.58 -1.54
C ALA A 90 -6.36 0.14 -1.08
N ARG A 91 -6.64 -0.87 -1.92
CA ARG A 91 -6.31 -2.26 -1.60
C ARG A 91 -4.82 -2.45 -1.30
N PHE A 92 -3.94 -1.70 -1.99
CA PHE A 92 -2.50 -1.75 -1.75
C PHE A 92 -2.18 -1.26 -0.33
N ASP A 93 -2.55 -0.04 0.01
CA ASP A 93 -2.23 0.57 1.30
C ASP A 93 -2.84 -0.18 2.48
N MET A 94 -4.08 -0.62 2.34
CA MET A 94 -4.76 -1.41 3.36
C MET A 94 -4.11 -2.79 3.54
N SER A 95 -3.57 -3.38 2.47
CA SER A 95 -2.80 -4.62 2.57
C SER A 95 -1.47 -4.42 3.30
N VAL A 96 -0.83 -3.27 3.12
CA VAL A 96 0.40 -2.89 3.85
C VAL A 96 0.11 -2.79 5.35
N ILE A 97 -0.95 -2.08 5.75
CA ILE A 97 -1.36 -1.98 7.17
C ILE A 97 -1.58 -3.38 7.75
N LYS A 98 -2.42 -4.17 7.11
CA LYS A 98 -2.82 -5.48 7.64
C LYS A 98 -1.65 -6.46 7.68
N ALA A 99 -0.84 -6.53 6.63
CA ALA A 99 0.31 -7.44 6.56
C ALA A 99 1.39 -7.06 7.58
N SER A 100 1.68 -5.77 7.70
CA SER A 100 2.66 -5.29 8.68
C SER A 100 2.23 -5.57 10.11
N LEU A 101 0.96 -5.32 10.45
CA LEU A 101 0.43 -5.67 11.77
C LEU A 101 0.40 -7.18 12.04
N ALA A 102 0.05 -7.98 11.03
CA ALA A 102 0.02 -9.44 11.14
C ALA A 102 1.40 -10.04 11.45
N ALA A 103 2.48 -9.39 11.03
CA ALA A 103 3.84 -9.81 11.36
C ALA A 103 4.15 -9.74 12.86
N TYR A 104 3.44 -8.88 13.60
CA TYR A 104 3.53 -8.80 15.07
C TYR A 104 2.50 -9.71 15.76
N GLY A 105 1.56 -10.28 15.03
CA GLY A 105 0.56 -11.24 15.50
C GLY A 105 -0.89 -10.72 15.47
N ASP A 106 -1.84 -11.65 15.51
CA ASP A 106 -3.27 -11.35 15.43
C ASP A 106 -3.81 -10.32 16.45
N PRO A 107 -3.31 -10.24 17.70
CA PRO A 107 -3.76 -9.20 18.62
C PRO A 107 -3.55 -7.79 18.10
N TYR A 108 -2.44 -7.54 17.41
CA TYR A 108 -2.15 -6.23 16.83
C TYR A 108 -3.06 -5.89 15.64
N VAL A 109 -3.40 -6.87 14.81
CA VAL A 109 -4.40 -6.69 13.74
C VAL A 109 -5.74 -6.30 14.34
N ARG A 110 -6.22 -7.02 15.37
CA ARG A 110 -7.50 -6.72 16.02
C ARG A 110 -7.52 -5.35 16.69
N GLN A 111 -6.38 -4.90 17.22
CA GLN A 111 -6.28 -3.64 17.95
C GLN A 111 -6.09 -2.43 17.05
N TYR A 112 -5.35 -2.58 15.93
CA TYR A 112 -4.82 -1.47 15.16
C TYR A 112 -5.22 -1.45 13.68
N ALA A 113 -6.09 -2.38 13.22
CA ALA A 113 -6.61 -2.41 11.86
C ALA A 113 -8.13 -2.16 11.79
N ASP A 114 -8.68 -1.41 12.75
CA ASP A 114 -10.10 -1.11 12.90
C ASP A 114 -10.54 0.12 12.07
N PHE A 115 -10.10 0.18 10.81
CA PHE A 115 -10.38 1.31 9.93
C PHE A 115 -11.37 0.96 8.84
N LYS A 116 -12.22 1.94 8.53
CA LYS A 116 -13.00 1.99 7.29
C LYS A 116 -12.23 2.75 6.24
N TYR A 117 -12.32 2.28 5.00
CA TYR A 117 -11.62 2.93 3.90
C TYR A 117 -12.45 3.01 2.62
N ILE A 118 -12.08 3.94 1.76
CA ILE A 118 -12.65 4.18 0.44
C ILE A 118 -11.51 4.30 -0.56
N ASP A 119 -11.69 3.73 -1.75
CA ASP A 119 -10.75 3.87 -2.86
C ASP A 119 -11.06 5.14 -3.66
N SER A 120 -10.11 6.05 -3.76
CA SER A 120 -10.27 7.28 -4.55
C SER A 120 -10.39 7.00 -6.06
N ILE A 121 -9.93 5.85 -6.55
CA ILE A 121 -10.20 5.40 -7.92
C ILE A 121 -11.71 5.24 -8.15
N ALA A 122 -12.42 4.64 -7.18
CA ALA A 122 -13.87 4.49 -7.26
C ALA A 122 -14.58 5.86 -7.20
N MET A 123 -14.07 6.79 -6.38
CA MET A 123 -14.60 8.16 -6.31
C MET A 123 -14.46 8.91 -7.65
N ALA A 124 -13.30 8.76 -8.31
CA ALA A 124 -12.98 9.42 -9.57
C ALA A 124 -13.61 8.75 -10.82
N ARG A 125 -14.34 7.64 -10.64
CA ARG A 125 -14.83 6.80 -11.75
C ARG A 125 -15.58 7.59 -12.83
N ASP A 126 -16.50 8.41 -12.41
CA ASP A 126 -17.42 9.12 -13.31
C ASP A 126 -16.92 10.54 -13.66
N LEU A 127 -15.94 11.05 -12.92
CA LEU A 127 -15.38 12.38 -13.11
C LEU A 127 -14.15 12.40 -14.03
N VAL A 128 -13.29 11.37 -13.94
CA VAL A 128 -12.05 11.29 -14.71
C VAL A 128 -12.19 10.26 -15.83
N PRO A 129 -12.06 10.66 -17.11
CA PRO A 129 -12.07 9.70 -18.22
C PRO A 129 -10.75 8.92 -18.32
N GLY A 130 -10.80 7.72 -18.88
CA GLY A 130 -9.62 6.91 -19.20
C GLY A 130 -8.91 6.29 -18.01
N ARG A 131 -7.59 6.38 -17.99
CA ARG A 131 -6.75 5.81 -16.91
C ARG A 131 -6.99 6.54 -15.59
N LYS A 132 -6.99 5.76 -14.51
CA LYS A 132 -7.25 6.25 -13.15
C LYS A 132 -6.10 5.99 -12.18
N ASN A 133 -4.84 5.93 -12.67
CA ASN A 133 -3.73 6.02 -11.76
C ASN A 133 -3.62 7.44 -11.18
N LEU A 134 -2.90 7.61 -10.09
CA LEU A 134 -2.82 8.88 -9.35
C LEU A 134 -2.42 10.05 -10.27
N ALA A 135 -1.38 9.88 -11.08
CA ALA A 135 -0.89 10.91 -11.99
C ALA A 135 -1.94 11.31 -13.05
N ALA A 136 -2.65 10.33 -13.63
CA ALA A 136 -3.69 10.61 -14.61
C ALA A 136 -4.88 11.33 -13.99
N CYS A 137 -5.30 10.95 -12.79
CA CYS A 137 -6.36 11.63 -12.05
C CYS A 137 -5.94 13.07 -11.66
N ALA A 138 -4.74 13.23 -11.14
CA ALA A 138 -4.19 14.54 -10.79
C ALA A 138 -4.13 15.47 -12.02
N GLN A 139 -3.63 14.97 -13.14
CA GLN A 139 -3.60 15.72 -14.40
C GLN A 139 -4.99 16.12 -14.89
N ALA A 140 -5.95 15.19 -14.91
CA ALA A 140 -7.31 15.44 -15.37
C ALA A 140 -8.05 16.47 -14.51
N LEU A 141 -7.73 16.54 -13.23
CA LEU A 141 -8.35 17.46 -12.25
C LEU A 141 -7.51 18.71 -11.98
N ALA A 142 -6.42 18.93 -12.73
CA ALA A 142 -5.48 20.05 -12.56
C ALA A 142 -4.91 20.14 -11.13
N ILE A 143 -4.68 18.98 -10.50
CA ILE A 143 -4.07 18.88 -9.18
C ILE A 143 -2.55 18.82 -9.35
N PRO A 144 -1.76 19.68 -8.66
CA PRO A 144 -0.32 19.61 -8.70
C PRO A 144 0.21 18.28 -8.11
N LEU A 145 1.09 17.60 -8.85
CA LEU A 145 1.79 16.40 -8.41
C LEU A 145 3.27 16.54 -8.76
N THR A 146 4.03 17.23 -7.89
CA THR A 146 5.39 17.63 -8.18
C THR A 146 6.43 16.55 -7.86
N HIS A 147 6.17 15.72 -6.86
CA HIS A 147 7.05 14.65 -6.39
C HIS A 147 6.26 13.34 -6.28
N HIS A 148 5.85 12.78 -7.45
CA HIS A 148 5.19 11.48 -7.48
C HIS A 148 6.12 10.39 -6.92
N HIS A 149 5.53 9.44 -6.19
CA HIS A 149 6.21 8.42 -5.38
C HIS A 149 6.94 8.98 -4.13
N ASN A 150 6.48 10.12 -3.65
CA ASN A 150 6.71 10.56 -2.28
C ASN A 150 5.39 10.38 -1.51
N ALA A 151 5.38 9.57 -0.48
CA ALA A 151 4.17 9.17 0.24
C ALA A 151 3.33 10.37 0.73
N GLU A 152 3.95 11.46 1.21
CA GLU A 152 3.21 12.65 1.62
C GLU A 152 2.58 13.38 0.43
N CYS A 153 3.34 13.57 -0.66
CA CYS A 153 2.83 14.23 -1.87
C CYS A 153 1.69 13.43 -2.51
N ASP A 154 1.81 12.11 -2.53
CA ASP A 154 0.80 11.21 -3.10
C ASP A 154 -0.45 11.15 -2.21
N ALA A 155 -0.32 11.17 -0.88
CA ALA A 155 -1.44 11.32 0.05
C ALA A 155 -2.16 12.65 -0.13
N VAL A 156 -1.43 13.77 -0.31
CA VAL A 156 -2.03 15.08 -0.61
C VAL A 156 -2.79 15.07 -1.93
N ALA A 157 -2.20 14.51 -2.99
CA ALA A 157 -2.87 14.38 -4.28
C ALA A 157 -4.13 13.50 -4.19
N CYS A 158 -4.06 12.39 -3.47
CA CYS A 158 -5.22 11.53 -3.17
C CYS A 158 -6.32 12.30 -2.44
N ALA A 159 -5.98 13.09 -1.41
CA ALA A 159 -6.93 13.94 -0.70
C ALA A 159 -7.61 14.96 -1.63
N GLN A 160 -6.84 15.62 -2.47
CA GLN A 160 -7.35 16.61 -3.42
C GLN A 160 -8.24 15.98 -4.50
N ILE A 161 -7.93 14.77 -4.96
CA ILE A 161 -8.82 14.00 -5.87
C ILE A 161 -10.15 13.72 -5.17
N ALA A 162 -10.14 13.23 -3.93
CA ALA A 162 -11.35 12.97 -3.17
C ALA A 162 -12.19 14.26 -2.97
N ILE A 163 -11.57 15.37 -2.61
CA ILE A 163 -12.21 16.67 -2.47
C ILE A 163 -12.86 17.12 -3.79
N ALA A 164 -12.12 17.02 -4.91
CA ALA A 164 -12.65 17.39 -6.22
C ALA A 164 -13.87 16.53 -6.60
N CYS A 165 -13.85 15.23 -6.31
CA CYS A 165 -15.00 14.35 -6.54
C CYS A 165 -16.23 14.74 -5.70
N ILE A 166 -16.02 15.07 -4.42
CA ILE A 166 -17.09 15.51 -3.52
C ILE A 166 -17.71 16.82 -4.03
N GLN A 167 -16.87 17.79 -4.38
CA GLN A 167 -17.30 19.11 -4.87
C GLN A 167 -18.01 19.03 -6.23
N ALA A 168 -17.49 18.22 -7.17
CA ALA A 168 -18.09 18.03 -8.48
C ALA A 168 -19.50 17.40 -8.41
N ASN A 169 -19.80 16.68 -7.33
CA ASN A 169 -21.13 16.13 -7.06
C ASN A 169 -21.99 17.03 -6.16
N HIS A 170 -21.59 18.28 -5.94
CA HIS A 170 -22.29 19.25 -5.11
C HIS A 170 -22.56 18.79 -3.67
N CYS A 171 -21.70 17.89 -3.14
CA CYS A 171 -21.78 17.40 -1.77
C CYS A 171 -20.94 18.26 -0.83
N LEU A 172 -21.38 18.42 0.41
CA LEU A 172 -20.72 19.23 1.42
C LEU A 172 -19.67 18.42 2.22
N ASN A 173 -19.77 17.10 2.19
CA ASN A 173 -18.89 16.20 2.93
C ASN A 173 -18.85 14.79 2.31
N LEU A 174 -17.95 13.96 2.84
CA LEU A 174 -17.76 12.59 2.39
C LEU A 174 -19.01 11.72 2.57
N GLY A 175 -19.75 11.91 3.66
CA GLY A 175 -20.96 11.14 3.96
C GLY A 175 -22.06 11.36 2.92
N GLU A 176 -22.34 12.62 2.56
CA GLU A 176 -23.27 12.98 1.50
C GLU A 176 -22.84 12.41 0.14
N PHE A 177 -21.54 12.50 -0.16
CA PHE A 177 -20.99 11.92 -1.39
C PHE A 177 -21.22 10.41 -1.45
N CYS A 178 -20.85 9.67 -0.41
CA CYS A 178 -21.05 8.23 -0.36
C CYS A 178 -22.54 7.84 -0.47
N PHE A 179 -23.42 8.61 0.14
CA PHE A 179 -24.87 8.38 0.04
C PHE A 179 -25.39 8.64 -1.39
N SER A 180 -24.90 9.68 -2.07
CA SER A 180 -25.30 10.04 -3.43
C SER A 180 -24.70 9.12 -4.50
N GLN A 181 -23.65 8.36 -4.18
CA GLN A 181 -22.90 7.52 -5.11
C GLN A 181 -22.98 6.03 -4.70
N PRO A 182 -24.05 5.31 -5.07
CA PRO A 182 -24.29 3.94 -4.58
C PRO A 182 -23.24 2.92 -5.02
N HIS A 183 -22.35 3.26 -5.95
CA HIS A 183 -21.22 2.43 -6.35
C HIS A 183 -20.03 2.54 -5.39
N ILE A 184 -19.96 3.59 -4.55
CA ILE A 184 -18.90 3.74 -3.56
C ILE A 184 -19.08 2.70 -2.47
N ARG A 185 -18.04 1.92 -2.25
CA ARG A 185 -18.00 0.91 -1.19
C ARG A 185 -17.13 1.41 -0.05
N ILE A 186 -17.73 1.52 1.12
CA ILE A 186 -17.00 1.66 2.39
C ILE A 186 -16.62 0.25 2.81
N GLN A 187 -15.32 -0.01 2.95
CA GLN A 187 -14.77 -1.32 3.26
C GLN A 187 -14.04 -1.26 4.61
N GLU A 188 -13.79 -2.41 5.23
CA GLU A 188 -13.05 -2.49 6.49
C GLU A 188 -11.70 -3.18 6.26
N VAL A 189 -10.63 -2.64 6.85
CA VAL A 189 -9.29 -3.23 6.75
C VAL A 189 -9.27 -4.65 7.33
N ALA A 190 -10.04 -4.88 8.39
CA ALA A 190 -10.16 -6.19 9.02
C ALA A 190 -10.65 -7.27 8.06
N ASP A 191 -11.56 -6.93 7.13
CA ASP A 191 -12.16 -7.87 6.16
C ASP A 191 -11.26 -8.13 4.94
N LEU A 192 -10.20 -7.35 4.76
CA LEU A 192 -9.31 -7.49 3.61
C LEU A 192 -8.59 -8.85 3.64
N ALA A 193 -8.79 -9.66 2.60
CA ALA A 193 -7.99 -10.86 2.40
C ALA A 193 -6.56 -10.48 1.98
N LEU A 194 -5.58 -10.86 2.78
CA LEU A 194 -4.17 -10.73 2.39
C LEU A 194 -3.85 -11.70 1.25
N PRO A 195 -2.94 -11.33 0.33
CA PRO A 195 -2.40 -12.27 -0.62
C PRO A 195 -1.80 -13.47 0.14
N VAL A 196 -2.15 -14.67 -0.27
CA VAL A 196 -1.50 -15.87 0.25
C VAL A 196 -0.03 -15.79 -0.16
N ALA A 197 0.87 -15.79 0.83
CA ALA A 197 2.30 -15.82 0.54
C ALA A 197 2.58 -16.99 -0.44
N PRO A 198 3.38 -16.78 -1.51
CA PRO A 198 3.73 -17.86 -2.40
C PRO A 198 4.36 -18.97 -1.55
N GLN A 199 3.75 -20.18 -1.60
CA GLN A 199 4.31 -21.33 -0.90
C GLN A 199 5.76 -21.51 -1.37
N PRO A 200 6.72 -21.73 -0.46
CA PRO A 200 8.08 -22.02 -0.85
C PRO A 200 8.02 -23.16 -1.87
N PRO A 201 8.79 -23.10 -2.97
CA PRO A 201 8.73 -24.11 -4.00
C PRO A 201 8.89 -25.46 -3.30
N SER A 202 7.84 -26.29 -3.37
CA SER A 202 7.86 -27.64 -2.84
C SER A 202 9.17 -28.25 -3.33
N GLN A 203 9.99 -28.77 -2.41
CA GLN A 203 11.27 -29.39 -2.78
C GLN A 203 10.98 -30.34 -3.94
N ARG A 204 11.24 -29.90 -5.16
CA ARG A 204 11.13 -30.77 -6.32
C ARG A 204 12.02 -31.94 -6.02
N ARG A 205 11.43 -33.13 -5.86
CA ARG A 205 12.17 -34.38 -5.76
C ARG A 205 13.24 -34.32 -6.84
N LYS A 206 14.50 -34.34 -6.41
CA LYS A 206 15.62 -34.43 -7.35
C LYS A 206 15.29 -35.57 -8.33
N PRO A 207 15.40 -35.35 -9.63
CA PRO A 207 15.16 -36.43 -10.58
C PRO A 207 16.04 -37.60 -10.16
N ARG A 208 15.44 -38.80 -10.07
CA ARG A 208 16.18 -40.04 -9.82
C ARG A 208 17.22 -40.12 -10.93
N VAL A 209 18.49 -40.01 -10.56
CA VAL A 209 19.60 -40.25 -11.48
C VAL A 209 19.49 -41.72 -11.86
N SER A 210 19.15 -42.01 -13.11
CA SER A 210 19.22 -43.37 -13.64
C SER A 210 20.65 -43.90 -13.48
N PRO A 211 20.82 -45.17 -13.09
CA PRO A 211 22.18 -45.75 -12.99
C PRO A 211 22.92 -45.54 -14.29
N ALA A 212 24.13 -45.00 -14.21
CA ALA A 212 24.96 -44.76 -15.37
C ALA A 212 25.15 -46.04 -16.19
N TYR A 213 24.80 -45.97 -17.46
CA TYR A 213 25.11 -47.02 -18.44
C TYR A 213 26.60 -47.33 -18.40
N ARG A 214 27.00 -48.55 -17.97
CA ARG A 214 28.34 -49.07 -18.10
C ARG A 214 28.45 -49.76 -19.46
N PRO A 215 29.31 -49.29 -20.40
CA PRO A 215 29.54 -50.01 -21.62
C PRO A 215 30.24 -51.36 -21.36
N PRO A 216 29.98 -52.42 -22.16
CA PRO A 216 30.58 -53.73 -22.00
C PRO A 216 32.10 -53.66 -22.21
N ILE A 217 32.87 -54.36 -21.33
CA ILE A 217 34.31 -54.47 -21.41
C ILE A 217 34.69 -55.25 -22.67
N ARG A 218 35.46 -54.67 -23.59
CA ARG A 218 36.03 -55.39 -24.73
C ARG A 218 37.02 -56.47 -24.28
N PRO A 219 36.98 -57.69 -24.82
CA PRO A 219 37.96 -58.69 -24.55
C PRO A 219 39.38 -58.22 -25.03
N LYS A 220 40.37 -58.41 -24.19
CA LYS A 220 41.76 -58.22 -24.59
C LYS A 220 42.15 -59.28 -25.61
N GLU A 221 42.57 -58.88 -26.77
CA GLU A 221 43.23 -59.76 -27.73
C GLU A 221 44.56 -60.27 -27.10
N ILE A 222 44.67 -61.59 -27.00
CA ILE A 222 45.88 -62.29 -26.56
C ILE A 222 46.77 -62.40 -27.79
N ARG A 223 47.99 -61.86 -27.73
CA ARG A 223 49.05 -62.19 -28.62
C ARG A 223 49.97 -63.25 -27.96
#